data_444b15c76db1145c079bfed94ef320b7
#
_entry.id   444b15c76db1145c079bfed94ef320b7
#
_cell.length_a   1.000
_cell.length_b   1.000
_cell.length_c   1.000
_cell.angle_alpha   90.00
_cell.angle_beta   90.00
_cell.angle_gamma   90.00
#
_symmetry.space_group_name_H-M   'P 1'
#
loop_
_entity.id
_entity.type
_entity.pdbx_description
1 polymer ?
#
loop_
_entity_poly.entity_id
_entity_poly.type
_entity_poly.pdbx_seq_one_letter_code
_entity_poly.pdbx_strand_id
1 'polypeptide(L)'
;MILIKEVWASPPWGRRERGLFAVLNYNLAMPVKNINPGQKVTKEKLQRAKELRREMTPAEKILWNELRANKLGVHFRRQQVIAGFIVDFYCHRAGLVVEVDGDVHDLQQEEDARREKVLSELGLRIVRFGNDEVVRDLSTVVGRIKAYL
;
A
#
# COMPACT_ATOMS: atom_id res chain seq x y z
N MET A 1 -21.91 17.45 23.49
CA MET A 1 -20.69 18.30 23.53
C MET A 1 -19.58 17.73 24.40
N ILE A 2 -19.89 16.91 25.38
CA ILE A 2 -18.92 16.27 26.29
C ILE A 2 -18.17 15.09 25.64
N LEU A 3 -18.76 14.45 24.64
CA LEU A 3 -18.20 13.28 23.93
C LEU A 3 -16.97 13.56 23.05
N ILE A 4 -16.77 14.82 22.66
CA ILE A 4 -15.63 15.17 21.78
C ILE A 4 -14.31 15.25 22.57
N LYS A 5 -14.36 15.57 23.87
CA LYS A 5 -13.14 15.65 24.70
C LYS A 5 -12.61 14.27 25.10
N GLU A 6 -13.48 13.30 25.29
CA GLU A 6 -13.06 11.95 25.69
C GLU A 6 -12.42 11.14 24.55
N VAL A 7 -12.78 11.45 23.31
CA VAL A 7 -12.18 10.82 22.12
C VAL A 7 -10.71 11.19 21.93
N TRP A 8 -10.29 12.32 22.49
CA TRP A 8 -8.90 12.79 22.40
C TRP A 8 -8.02 12.44 23.61
N ALA A 9 -8.63 12.09 24.75
CA ALA A 9 -7.89 11.83 26.00
C ALA A 9 -7.35 10.40 26.09
N SER A 10 -7.85 9.49 25.30
CA SER A 10 -7.37 8.12 25.27
C SER A 10 -7.46 7.65 23.82
N PRO A 11 -6.37 7.62 23.06
CA PRO A 11 -6.38 6.91 21.81
C PRO A 11 -6.73 5.46 22.16
N PRO A 12 -7.86 4.96 21.66
CA PRO A 12 -8.28 3.60 21.95
C PRO A 12 -7.47 2.60 21.14
N TRP A 13 -6.17 2.60 21.34
CA TRP A 13 -5.29 1.53 20.87
C TRP A 13 -5.47 0.27 21.71
N GLY A 14 -6.51 0.25 22.56
CA GLY A 14 -7.07 -0.93 23.18
C GLY A 14 -7.71 -1.85 22.16
N ARG A 15 -6.95 -2.70 21.70
CA ARG A 15 -7.09 -4.08 21.18
C ARG A 15 -8.35 -4.55 20.43
N ARG A 16 -9.48 -3.83 20.32
CA ARG A 16 -10.71 -4.43 19.76
C ARG A 16 -11.42 -3.65 18.64
N GLU A 17 -11.10 -2.38 18.40
CA GLU A 17 -11.82 -1.59 17.40
C GLU A 17 -10.92 -1.05 16.29
N ARG A 18 -10.02 -1.90 15.81
CA ARG A 18 -9.02 -1.50 14.81
C ARG A 18 -9.55 -1.38 13.37
N GLY A 19 -10.82 -1.73 13.14
CA GLY A 19 -11.34 -1.81 11.77
C GLY A 19 -11.74 -0.47 11.15
N LEU A 20 -12.68 0.21 11.77
CA LEU A 20 -13.35 1.35 11.14
C LEU A 20 -12.77 2.70 11.55
N PHE A 21 -12.45 2.87 12.83
CA PHE A 21 -11.90 4.13 13.34
C PHE A 21 -10.45 4.36 12.95
N ALA A 22 -9.66 3.30 12.83
CA ALA A 22 -8.29 3.41 12.33
C ALA A 22 -8.25 3.89 10.88
N VAL A 23 -9.19 3.46 10.04
CA VAL A 23 -9.29 3.88 8.64
C VAL A 23 -9.69 5.34 8.52
N LEU A 24 -10.63 5.81 9.34
CA LEU A 24 -11.09 7.21 9.31
C LEU A 24 -10.04 8.19 9.86
N ASN A 25 -9.33 7.82 10.92
CA ASN A 25 -8.27 8.66 11.49
C ASN A 25 -6.97 8.61 10.69
N TYR A 26 -6.71 7.53 9.98
CA TYR A 26 -5.55 7.41 9.11
C TYR A 26 -5.61 8.37 7.91
N ASN A 27 -6.82 8.76 7.50
CA ASN A 27 -7.01 9.73 6.42
C ASN A 27 -6.87 11.20 6.87
N LEU A 28 -6.90 11.48 8.17
CA LEU A 28 -6.92 12.85 8.68
C LEU A 28 -5.62 13.32 9.34
N ALA A 29 -4.73 12.42 9.70
CA ALA A 29 -3.58 12.79 10.48
C ALA A 29 -2.29 12.20 9.93
N MET A 30 -1.44 13.07 9.49
CA MET A 30 0.00 12.95 9.37
C MET A 30 0.59 12.60 8.01
N PRO A 31 1.52 13.41 7.53
CA PRO A 31 2.46 12.99 6.50
C PRO A 31 3.41 11.97 7.11
N VAL A 32 3.09 10.71 7.00
CA VAL A 32 3.96 9.66 7.54
C VAL A 32 5.19 9.54 6.65
N LYS A 33 6.30 9.97 7.18
CA LYS A 33 7.62 9.71 6.58
C LYS A 33 8.08 8.27 6.81
N ASN A 34 7.57 7.60 7.84
CA ASN A 34 7.86 6.20 8.16
C ASN A 34 6.56 5.46 8.43
N ILE A 35 6.24 4.49 7.60
CA ILE A 35 5.04 3.67 7.72
C ILE A 35 5.10 2.78 8.96
N ASN A 36 6.30 2.50 9.46
CA ASN A 36 6.56 1.81 10.70
C ASN A 36 7.60 2.58 11.52
N PRO A 37 7.19 3.36 12.53
CA PRO A 37 8.14 3.90 13.49
C PRO A 37 8.92 2.75 14.13
N GLY A 38 10.25 2.76 13.96
CA GLY A 38 11.12 1.70 14.48
C GLY A 38 11.40 0.54 13.52
N GLN A 39 10.87 0.54 12.32
CA GLN A 39 11.26 -0.45 11.31
C GLN A 39 12.74 -0.28 10.94
N LYS A 40 13.56 -1.27 11.27
CA LYS A 40 14.91 -1.36 10.74
C LYS A 40 14.86 -1.87 9.31
N VAL A 41 14.93 -0.97 8.34
CA VAL A 41 15.08 -1.34 6.93
C VAL A 41 16.54 -1.58 6.66
N THR A 42 16.91 -2.77 6.20
CA THR A 42 18.29 -3.10 5.87
C THR A 42 18.74 -2.36 4.60
N LYS A 43 20.05 -2.10 4.50
CA LYS A 43 20.64 -1.46 3.32
C LYS A 43 20.40 -2.27 2.05
N GLU A 44 20.46 -3.60 2.16
CA GLU A 44 20.22 -4.54 1.07
C GLU A 44 18.78 -4.39 0.53
N LYS A 45 17.81 -4.26 1.42
CA LYS A 45 16.40 -4.09 1.03
C LYS A 45 16.15 -2.76 0.35
N LEU A 46 16.77 -1.68 0.83
CA LEU A 46 16.72 -0.37 0.18
C LEU A 46 17.39 -0.39 -1.20
N GLN A 47 18.53 -1.07 -1.31
CA GLN A 47 19.22 -1.25 -2.58
C GLN A 47 18.37 -2.05 -3.55
N ARG A 48 17.76 -3.15 -3.11
CA ARG A 48 16.87 -3.97 -3.94
C ARG A 48 15.67 -3.16 -4.43
N ALA A 49 15.02 -2.37 -3.56
CA ALA A 49 13.93 -1.48 -3.96
C ALA A 49 14.35 -0.45 -5.02
N LYS A 50 15.59 0.04 -4.93
CA LYS A 50 16.17 0.98 -5.92
C LYS A 50 16.39 0.30 -7.27
N GLU A 51 16.85 -0.93 -7.28
CA GLU A 51 17.02 -1.74 -8.49
C GLU A 51 15.67 -2.01 -9.16
N LEU A 52 14.68 -2.50 -8.41
CA LEU A 52 13.34 -2.76 -8.90
C LEU A 52 12.67 -1.51 -9.52
N ARG A 53 12.93 -0.31 -8.95
CA ARG A 53 12.45 0.94 -9.57
C ARG A 53 13.04 1.21 -10.95
N ARG A 54 14.20 0.68 -11.26
CA ARG A 54 14.84 0.80 -12.59
C ARG A 54 14.41 -0.31 -13.54
N GLU A 55 14.12 -1.48 -12.99
CA GLU A 55 13.82 -2.73 -13.71
C GLU A 55 12.32 -3.06 -13.74
N MET A 56 11.47 -2.05 -13.65
CA MET A 56 10.02 -2.25 -13.69
C MET A 56 9.59 -3.02 -14.94
N THR A 57 8.65 -3.96 -14.77
CA THR A 57 8.04 -4.68 -15.87
C THR A 57 7.27 -3.75 -16.81
N PRO A 58 6.97 -4.15 -18.06
CA PRO A 58 6.13 -3.34 -18.95
C PRO A 58 4.77 -2.98 -18.34
N ALA A 59 4.09 -3.92 -17.68
CA ALA A 59 2.81 -3.67 -17.03
C ALA A 59 2.95 -2.66 -15.86
N GLU A 60 3.96 -2.81 -15.01
CA GLU A 60 4.24 -1.84 -13.95
C GLU A 60 4.52 -0.44 -14.50
N LYS A 61 5.27 -0.32 -15.60
CA LYS A 61 5.54 0.97 -16.25
C LYS A 61 4.26 1.62 -16.77
N ILE A 62 3.39 0.84 -17.40
CA ILE A 62 2.10 1.31 -17.91
C ILE A 62 1.26 1.84 -16.74
N LEU A 63 1.10 1.06 -15.68
CA LEU A 63 0.32 1.46 -14.52
C LEU A 63 0.95 2.65 -13.79
N TRP A 64 2.27 2.67 -13.63
CA TRP A 64 2.97 3.80 -13.01
C TRP A 64 2.73 5.12 -13.72
N ASN A 65 2.64 5.11 -15.03
CA ASN A 65 2.33 6.32 -15.81
C ASN A 65 0.96 6.92 -15.45
N GLU A 66 0.01 6.10 -15.02
CA GLU A 66 -1.31 6.56 -14.55
C GLU A 66 -1.32 6.98 -13.06
N LEU A 67 -0.44 6.40 -12.25
CA LEU A 67 -0.40 6.66 -10.81
C LEU A 67 0.49 7.85 -10.43
N ARG A 68 1.56 8.09 -11.20
CA ARG A 68 2.57 9.13 -10.91
C ARG A 68 2.02 10.55 -11.00
N ALA A 69 2.76 11.50 -10.43
CA ALA A 69 2.49 12.93 -10.53
C ALA A 69 1.09 13.35 -10.05
N ASN A 70 0.55 12.65 -9.05
CA ASN A 70 -0.77 12.92 -8.48
C ASN A 70 -1.92 12.89 -9.50
N LYS A 71 -1.79 12.16 -10.60
CA LYS A 71 -2.81 12.09 -11.65
C LYS A 71 -4.19 11.64 -11.13
N LEU A 72 -4.21 10.82 -10.08
CA LEU A 72 -5.44 10.38 -9.43
C LEU A 72 -5.84 11.26 -8.22
N GLY A 73 -5.23 12.42 -8.06
CA GLY A 73 -5.49 13.32 -6.93
C GLY A 73 -4.80 12.92 -5.63
N VAL A 74 -4.00 11.86 -5.64
CA VAL A 74 -3.25 11.34 -4.50
C VAL A 74 -1.83 10.97 -4.91
N HIS A 75 -0.94 10.95 -3.91
CA HIS A 75 0.46 10.60 -4.14
C HIS A 75 0.69 9.09 -4.02
N PHE A 76 1.20 8.49 -5.08
CA PHE A 76 1.69 7.11 -5.07
C PHE A 76 3.22 7.08 -5.02
N ARG A 77 3.74 6.09 -4.33
CA ARG A 77 5.17 5.72 -4.32
C ARG A 77 5.32 4.33 -4.92
N ARG A 78 6.38 4.11 -5.68
CA ARG A 78 6.69 2.81 -6.24
C ARG A 78 7.79 2.10 -5.46
N GLN A 79 7.74 0.78 -5.42
CA GLN A 79 8.73 -0.09 -4.77
C GLN A 79 9.04 0.39 -3.35
N GLN A 80 7.98 0.57 -2.56
CA GLN A 80 8.08 1.04 -1.18
C GLN A 80 8.34 -0.14 -0.24
N VAL A 81 9.30 0.03 0.67
CA VAL A 81 9.54 -0.96 1.73
C VAL A 81 8.59 -0.71 2.89
N ILE A 82 7.76 -1.71 3.20
CA ILE A 82 6.79 -1.71 4.31
C ILE A 82 6.92 -3.00 5.09
N ALA A 83 7.15 -2.94 6.38
CA ALA A 83 7.31 -4.11 7.26
C ALA A 83 8.30 -5.16 6.73
N GLY A 84 9.35 -4.69 6.06
CA GLY A 84 10.35 -5.58 5.44
C GLY A 84 9.95 -6.14 4.08
N PHE A 85 8.77 -5.86 3.56
CA PHE A 85 8.32 -6.25 2.22
C PHE A 85 8.46 -5.07 1.25
N ILE A 86 8.76 -5.36 -0.01
CA ILE A 86 8.74 -4.35 -1.08
C ILE A 86 7.41 -4.48 -1.78
N VAL A 87 6.62 -3.40 -1.81
CA VAL A 87 5.33 -3.33 -2.51
C VAL A 87 5.47 -2.49 -3.77
N ASP A 88 4.76 -2.87 -4.85
CA ASP A 88 4.93 -2.21 -6.14
C ASP A 88 4.51 -0.75 -6.11
N PHE A 89 3.29 -0.46 -5.67
CA PHE A 89 2.78 0.90 -5.54
C PHE A 89 2.06 1.08 -4.21
N TYR A 90 2.31 2.21 -3.58
CA TYR A 90 1.75 2.54 -2.28
C TYR A 90 1.19 3.95 -2.25
N CYS A 91 -0.04 4.08 -1.84
CA CYS A 91 -0.69 5.34 -1.51
C CYS A 91 -0.91 5.45 0.00
N HIS A 92 -0.14 6.32 0.64
CA HIS A 92 -0.23 6.49 2.09
C HIS A 92 -1.59 7.02 2.53
N ARG A 93 -2.09 8.06 1.84
CA ARG A 93 -3.37 8.71 2.16
C ARG A 93 -4.55 7.74 2.16
N ALA A 94 -4.55 6.79 1.23
CA ALA A 94 -5.61 5.79 1.11
C ALA A 94 -5.33 4.50 1.90
N GLY A 95 -4.14 4.34 2.48
CA GLY A 95 -3.71 3.06 3.06
C GLY A 95 -3.79 1.94 2.03
N LEU A 96 -3.41 2.21 0.79
CA LEU A 96 -3.60 1.32 -0.35
C LEU A 96 -2.28 0.84 -0.91
N VAL A 97 -2.16 -0.47 -1.05
CA VAL A 97 -1.10 -1.15 -1.80
C VAL A 97 -1.70 -1.68 -3.09
N VAL A 98 -1.04 -1.41 -4.21
CA VAL A 98 -1.38 -1.96 -5.51
C VAL A 98 -0.21 -2.80 -5.99
N GLU A 99 -0.47 -4.02 -6.37
CA GLU A 99 0.52 -4.98 -6.88
C GLU A 99 0.16 -5.43 -8.28
N VAL A 100 1.17 -5.62 -9.10
CA VAL A 100 1.05 -6.16 -10.46
C VAL A 100 1.71 -7.52 -10.46
N ASP A 101 0.90 -8.58 -10.46
CA ASP A 101 1.38 -9.94 -10.37
C ASP A 101 1.68 -10.50 -11.78
N GLY A 102 2.86 -11.09 -11.92
CA GLY A 102 3.18 -11.97 -13.04
C GLY A 102 2.54 -13.35 -12.86
N ASP A 103 2.51 -14.13 -13.95
CA ASP A 103 1.88 -15.46 -13.99
C ASP A 103 2.61 -16.56 -13.17
N VAL A 104 3.54 -16.21 -12.31
CA VAL A 104 4.30 -17.18 -11.52
C VAL A 104 3.55 -17.47 -10.21
N HIS A 105 2.59 -18.37 -10.30
CA HIS A 105 1.91 -18.94 -9.16
C HIS A 105 2.62 -20.21 -8.71
N ASP A 106 2.68 -20.49 -7.45
CA ASP A 106 2.75 -21.80 -6.77
C ASP A 106 3.92 -22.11 -5.83
N LEU A 107 4.99 -21.36 -5.75
CA LEU A 107 6.08 -21.78 -4.86
C LEU A 107 6.23 -20.98 -3.55
N GLN A 108 5.38 -19.98 -3.29
CA GLN A 108 5.53 -19.08 -2.14
C GLN A 108 4.22 -18.75 -1.40
N GLN A 109 3.24 -19.63 -1.45
CA GLN A 109 1.93 -19.38 -0.83
C GLN A 109 2.00 -19.02 0.65
N GLU A 110 2.91 -19.62 1.42
CA GLU A 110 3.07 -19.31 2.85
C GLU A 110 3.68 -17.92 3.08
N GLU A 111 4.67 -17.53 2.26
CA GLU A 111 5.26 -16.18 2.32
C GLU A 111 4.27 -15.11 1.92
N ASP A 112 3.49 -15.37 0.88
CA ASP A 112 2.46 -14.45 0.40
C ASP A 112 1.35 -14.29 1.45
N ALA A 113 0.89 -15.37 2.07
CA ALA A 113 -0.08 -15.32 3.16
C ALA A 113 0.45 -14.55 4.37
N ARG A 114 1.70 -14.76 4.75
CA ARG A 114 2.37 -14.01 5.81
C ARG A 114 2.49 -12.53 5.47
N ARG A 115 2.89 -12.20 4.25
CA ARG A 115 2.98 -10.84 3.75
C ARG A 115 1.65 -10.12 3.81
N GLU A 116 0.61 -10.74 3.28
CA GLU A 116 -0.75 -10.20 3.28
C GLU A 116 -1.26 -9.97 4.70
N LYS A 117 -1.06 -10.94 5.60
CA LYS A 117 -1.43 -10.80 7.01
C LYS A 117 -0.75 -9.60 7.66
N VAL A 118 0.58 -9.49 7.53
CA VAL A 118 1.34 -8.38 8.13
C VAL A 118 0.89 -7.02 7.60
N LEU A 119 0.72 -6.89 6.28
CA LEU A 119 0.28 -5.63 5.67
C LEU A 119 -1.15 -5.27 6.08
N SER A 120 -2.04 -6.26 6.15
CA SER A 120 -3.43 -6.06 6.60
C SER A 120 -3.51 -5.66 8.08
N GLU A 121 -2.67 -6.23 8.93
CA GLU A 121 -2.57 -5.85 10.36
C GLU A 121 -2.11 -4.40 10.54
N LEU A 122 -1.40 -3.84 9.58
CA LEU A 122 -1.04 -2.42 9.52
C LEU A 122 -2.19 -1.52 9.03
N GLY A 123 -3.35 -2.09 8.72
CA GLY A 123 -4.49 -1.37 8.19
C GLY A 123 -4.42 -1.08 6.68
N LEU A 124 -3.50 -1.73 5.97
CA LEU A 124 -3.35 -1.56 4.53
C LEU A 124 -4.31 -2.46 3.76
N ARG A 125 -4.88 -1.91 2.71
CA ARG A 125 -5.66 -2.66 1.73
C ARG A 125 -4.75 -3.03 0.56
N ILE A 126 -4.81 -4.29 0.14
CA ILE A 126 -3.99 -4.78 -0.96
C ILE A 126 -4.91 -5.12 -2.13
N VAL A 127 -4.60 -4.57 -3.29
CA VAL A 127 -5.29 -4.86 -4.55
C VAL A 127 -4.27 -5.37 -5.54
N ARG A 128 -4.57 -6.51 -6.16
CA ARG A 128 -3.70 -7.15 -7.13
C ARG A 128 -4.33 -7.13 -8.52
N PHE A 129 -3.51 -6.92 -9.53
CA PHE A 129 -3.87 -6.97 -10.93
C PHE A 129 -2.88 -7.84 -11.68
N GLY A 130 -3.36 -8.70 -12.57
CA GLY A 130 -2.49 -9.46 -13.45
C GLY A 130 -1.80 -8.55 -14.49
N ASN A 131 -0.63 -8.94 -14.96
CA ASN A 131 0.06 -8.24 -16.05
C ASN A 131 -0.83 -8.02 -17.26
N ASP A 132 -1.53 -9.07 -17.68
CA ASP A 132 -2.44 -9.03 -18.82
C ASP A 132 -3.62 -8.08 -18.60
N GLU A 133 -4.15 -8.03 -17.40
CA GLU A 133 -5.24 -7.14 -17.01
C GLU A 133 -4.82 -5.68 -17.16
N VAL A 134 -3.63 -5.32 -16.67
CA VAL A 134 -3.07 -3.98 -16.80
C VAL A 134 -2.83 -3.60 -18.25
N VAL A 135 -2.29 -4.50 -19.05
CA VAL A 135 -1.94 -4.22 -20.46
C VAL A 135 -3.18 -4.13 -21.34
N ARG A 136 -4.17 -4.98 -21.11
CA ARG A 136 -5.36 -5.09 -22.00
C ARG A 136 -6.48 -4.14 -21.62
N ASP A 137 -6.65 -3.84 -20.34
CA ASP A 137 -7.76 -3.00 -19.84
C ASP A 137 -7.33 -2.05 -18.72
N LEU A 138 -6.40 -1.18 -19.05
CA LEU A 138 -5.85 -0.18 -18.11
C LEU A 138 -6.94 0.72 -17.53
N SER A 139 -7.97 1.06 -18.31
CA SER A 139 -9.03 1.96 -17.84
C SER A 139 -9.84 1.33 -16.71
N THR A 140 -10.17 0.06 -16.80
CA THR A 140 -10.86 -0.69 -15.74
C THR A 140 -9.96 -0.83 -14.50
N VAL A 141 -8.67 -1.14 -14.68
CA VAL A 141 -7.69 -1.20 -13.59
C VAL A 141 -7.63 0.13 -12.83
N VAL A 142 -7.47 1.24 -13.54
CA VAL A 142 -7.44 2.58 -12.95
C VAL A 142 -8.76 2.92 -12.27
N GLY A 143 -9.89 2.58 -12.87
CA GLY A 143 -11.22 2.76 -12.27
C GLY A 143 -11.37 2.01 -10.95
N ARG A 144 -10.91 0.76 -10.88
CA ARG A 144 -10.91 -0.04 -9.64
C ARG A 144 -10.00 0.57 -8.59
N ILE A 145 -8.82 1.07 -8.95
CA ILE A 145 -7.93 1.77 -8.01
C ILE A 145 -8.61 3.03 -7.47
N LYS A 146 -9.23 3.84 -8.32
CA LYS A 146 -9.97 5.05 -7.90
C LYS A 146 -11.06 4.76 -6.87
N ALA A 147 -11.72 3.62 -6.96
CA ALA A 147 -12.76 3.23 -6.01
C ALA A 147 -12.22 3.02 -4.57
N TYR A 148 -10.91 2.90 -4.39
CA TYR A 148 -10.26 2.79 -3.09
C TYR A 148 -9.70 4.12 -2.57
N LEU A 149 -9.68 5.16 -3.37
CA LEU A 149 -9.15 6.48 -3.02
C LEU A 149 -10.22 7.40 -2.42
#